data_d75539a69094e30acafbd8f5fab9d8c1
#
_entry.id   d75539a69094e30acafbd8f5fab9d8c1
#
_cell.length_a   1.000
_cell.length_b   1.000
_cell.length_c   1.000
_cell.angle_alpha   90.00
_cell.angle_beta   90.00
_cell.angle_gamma   90.00
#
_symmetry.space_group_name_H-M   'P 1'
#
loop_
_entity.id
_entity.type
_entity.pdbx_description
1 polymer ?
#
loop_
_entity_poly.entity_id
_entity_poly.type
_entity_poly.pdbx_seq_one_letter_code
_entity_poly.pdbx_strand_id
1 'polypeptide(L)'
;MALARRASTGARAHGAVRDGRRAGGRSHPRASRASVRETNEAVPVLEVGTGTPLDDARAAALAMALEAERLGKMTLTGPSDAGNPYRRVEFRWVTIRGRTLLQRERFDARQAFASNHAIDDAANGDLKGATASVVIAEALDAGYKHWRLEHASGGWNVTANVKKKRATVSKEKGSKRLIDGEGATGATFVVGPRAHDREKARMVATDDAFLRYVGVVAEDGSVRASKRDKYKQVEEFLKILNHAVDEATSANHMESGSAVRPLRVCDLGCGNAYLTFGAYSLLAIKREIPTNVVGVDVKRQAREHNTGVATDLGWGDSMHFVEGTIAGAGVSFGENVSAPPDIVLALHACDTATDESIVRTVRWGSPLALIAPCCHHNLQMRLKKSTVQAFPPLSRHGILSERFGDVLTDAFRAHILRLLGYRVDVMEFVGGEHTPRNTLIRAIRTNALASKEAWEEYDNMMKTWGVEPFLAEELRGEIAEARARSGA
;
A
#
# COMPACT_ATOMS: atom_id res chain seq x y z
N MET A 1 -20.61 -15.56 58.19
CA MET A 1 -21.35 -16.83 58.07
C MET A 1 -20.82 -17.45 56.81
N ALA A 2 -19.82 -18.29 56.83
CA ALA A 2 -19.75 -19.72 57.19
C ALA A 2 -20.64 -20.52 56.19
N LEU A 3 -20.25 -21.49 55.43
CA LEU A 3 -19.31 -22.62 55.49
C LEU A 3 -19.37 -23.29 54.10
N ALA A 4 -18.35 -23.67 53.42
CA ALA A 4 -17.40 -24.76 53.64
C ALA A 4 -17.76 -26.08 52.93
N ARG A 5 -16.77 -26.53 52.09
CA ARG A 5 -16.19 -27.91 52.04
C ARG A 5 -17.05 -29.02 51.39
N ARG A 6 -16.54 -29.97 50.61
CA ARG A 6 -15.32 -30.81 50.53
C ARG A 6 -15.38 -31.54 49.18
N ALA A 7 -14.37 -31.79 48.35
CA ALA A 7 -13.20 -32.69 48.48
C ALA A 7 -13.55 -34.20 48.58
N SER A 8 -13.02 -34.97 47.64
CA SER A 8 -12.29 -36.24 47.84
C SER A 8 -12.28 -37.05 46.51
N THR A 9 -11.17 -37.29 45.90
CA THR A 9 -10.06 -38.26 46.10
C THR A 9 -10.37 -39.69 45.63
N GLY A 10 -9.38 -40.21 44.91
CA GLY A 10 -8.97 -41.59 44.86
C GLY A 10 -8.82 -42.11 43.42
N ALA A 11 -7.73 -42.29 42.84
CA ALA A 11 -6.50 -43.00 43.14
C ALA A 11 -6.46 -44.42 42.55
N ARG A 12 -5.49 -44.64 41.65
CA ARG A 12 -4.66 -45.87 41.46
C ARG A 12 -5.34 -47.15 41.01
N ALA A 13 -4.79 -48.07 40.22
CA ALA A 13 -3.43 -48.48 40.01
C ALA A 13 -3.31 -49.46 38.83
N HIS A 14 -2.15 -49.49 38.22
CA HIS A 14 -1.29 -50.62 37.76
C HIS A 14 -1.90 -51.93 37.23
N GLY A 15 -1.33 -52.39 36.14
CA GLY A 15 -1.27 -53.79 35.78
C GLY A 15 -0.63 -54.04 34.41
N ALA A 16 0.68 -54.19 34.34
CA ALA A 16 1.37 -54.79 33.25
C ALA A 16 1.22 -56.32 33.34
N VAL A 17 1.17 -57.06 32.21
CA VAL A 17 1.85 -58.33 32.04
C VAL A 17 1.83 -58.73 30.56
N ARG A 18 2.90 -59.28 30.17
CA ARG A 18 3.48 -59.84 28.94
C ARG A 18 2.74 -60.99 28.30
N ASP A 19 3.09 -61.15 27.03
CA ASP A 19 3.54 -62.33 26.29
C ASP A 19 2.53 -63.24 25.58
N GLY A 20 2.86 -63.60 24.36
CA GLY A 20 2.36 -64.85 23.77
C GLY A 20 2.12 -64.86 22.25
N ARG A 21 3.17 -64.87 21.47
CA ARG A 21 3.41 -65.64 20.19
C ARG A 21 2.21 -66.38 19.52
N ARG A 22 2.13 -66.23 18.22
CA ARG A 22 2.13 -67.16 17.05
C ARG A 22 1.08 -66.88 16.00
N ALA A 23 1.58 -66.51 14.82
CA ALA A 23 1.51 -67.24 13.55
C ALA A 23 0.13 -67.59 13.00
N GLY A 24 -0.22 -66.96 11.88
CA GLY A 24 -1.32 -67.35 11.01
C GLY A 24 -1.28 -66.56 9.72
N GLY A 25 -0.55 -67.08 8.73
CA GLY A 25 -0.51 -66.47 7.38
C GLY A 25 -1.84 -66.56 6.68
N ARG A 26 -2.24 -65.48 6.05
CA ARG A 26 -3.22 -65.45 4.96
C ARG A 26 -2.64 -64.59 3.83
N SER A 27 -2.38 -65.31 2.74
CA SER A 27 -2.03 -64.83 1.43
C SER A 27 -3.02 -63.85 0.87
N HIS A 28 -2.59 -62.63 0.57
CA HIS A 28 -3.33 -61.70 -0.32
C HIS A 28 -2.87 -61.96 -1.78
N PRO A 29 -3.80 -61.91 -2.75
CA PRO A 29 -3.45 -62.14 -4.13
C PRO A 29 -2.64 -60.95 -4.69
N ARG A 30 -1.55 -61.26 -5.36
CA ARG A 30 -0.76 -60.33 -6.20
C ARG A 30 -1.67 -59.75 -7.27
N ALA A 31 -1.94 -58.43 -7.17
CA ALA A 31 -2.45 -57.65 -8.28
C ALA A 31 -1.36 -57.61 -9.37
N SER A 32 -1.69 -58.11 -10.53
CA SER A 32 -0.89 -58.04 -11.71
C SER A 32 -0.63 -56.57 -12.09
N ARG A 33 0.64 -56.17 -12.07
CA ARG A 33 1.08 -54.93 -12.71
C ARG A 33 0.80 -55.08 -14.22
N ALA A 34 -0.26 -54.49 -14.69
CA ALA A 34 -0.41 -54.14 -16.09
C ALA A 34 0.69 -53.12 -16.41
N SER A 35 1.64 -53.52 -17.20
CA SER A 35 2.64 -52.65 -17.80
C SER A 35 1.90 -51.68 -18.72
N VAL A 36 1.65 -50.44 -18.28
CA VAL A 36 1.37 -49.34 -19.19
C VAL A 36 2.67 -49.16 -19.97
N ARG A 37 2.66 -49.56 -21.22
CA ARG A 37 3.65 -49.13 -22.20
C ARG A 37 3.49 -47.61 -22.31
N GLU A 38 4.36 -46.84 -21.61
CA GLU A 38 4.65 -45.49 -21.95
C GLU A 38 5.19 -45.48 -23.40
N THR A 39 4.35 -45.06 -24.32
CA THR A 39 4.79 -44.60 -25.63
C THR A 39 5.58 -43.34 -25.38
N ASN A 40 6.90 -43.48 -25.40
CA ASN A 40 7.86 -42.38 -25.29
C ASN A 40 7.80 -41.60 -26.64
N GLU A 41 6.68 -40.93 -26.94
CA GLU A 41 6.66 -39.91 -27.99
C GLU A 41 7.46 -38.73 -27.45
N ALA A 42 8.61 -38.49 -28.08
CA ALA A 42 9.47 -37.35 -27.73
C ALA A 42 8.66 -36.09 -27.83
N VAL A 43 8.53 -35.36 -26.72
CA VAL A 43 7.83 -34.07 -26.67
C VAL A 43 8.44 -33.18 -27.75
N PRO A 44 7.65 -32.64 -28.69
CA PRO A 44 8.17 -31.83 -29.80
C PRO A 44 8.90 -30.60 -29.24
N VAL A 45 10.13 -30.37 -29.66
CA VAL A 45 10.97 -29.25 -29.25
C VAL A 45 11.31 -28.41 -30.46
N LEU A 46 11.37 -27.05 -30.28
CA LEU A 46 11.81 -26.16 -31.34
C LEU A 46 13.27 -26.49 -31.74
N GLU A 47 13.50 -26.74 -33.03
CA GLU A 47 14.82 -26.94 -33.60
C GLU A 47 15.25 -25.74 -34.43
N VAL A 48 16.53 -25.34 -34.27
CA VAL A 48 17.10 -24.22 -35.03
C VAL A 48 17.13 -24.59 -36.50
N GLY A 49 16.50 -23.79 -37.36
CA GLY A 49 16.47 -24.06 -38.78
C GLY A 49 15.64 -23.06 -39.58
N THR A 50 15.80 -23.10 -40.88
CA THR A 50 14.99 -22.34 -41.84
C THR A 50 14.09 -23.30 -42.65
N GLY A 51 12.84 -22.91 -42.82
CA GLY A 51 11.90 -23.70 -43.63
C GLY A 51 11.21 -24.84 -42.87
N THR A 52 11.22 -24.81 -41.53
CA THR A 52 10.45 -25.72 -40.66
C THR A 52 8.97 -25.63 -41.00
N PRO A 53 8.24 -26.78 -41.16
CA PRO A 53 6.80 -26.74 -41.34
C PRO A 53 6.15 -25.91 -40.20
N LEU A 54 5.18 -25.06 -40.56
CA LEU A 54 4.61 -24.13 -39.57
C LEU A 54 3.84 -24.89 -38.48
N ASP A 55 3.19 -25.98 -38.82
CA ASP A 55 2.43 -26.78 -37.87
C ASP A 55 3.36 -27.53 -36.87
N ASP A 56 4.53 -27.98 -37.33
CA ASP A 56 5.56 -28.55 -36.42
C ASP A 56 6.11 -27.48 -35.45
N ALA A 57 6.36 -26.28 -35.95
CA ALA A 57 6.79 -25.16 -35.10
C ALA A 57 5.71 -24.74 -34.09
N ARG A 58 4.43 -24.79 -34.45
CA ARG A 58 3.30 -24.54 -33.55
C ARG A 58 3.19 -25.61 -32.47
N ALA A 59 3.27 -26.89 -32.86
CA ALA A 59 3.22 -28.02 -31.93
C ALA A 59 4.37 -27.94 -30.90
N ALA A 60 5.58 -27.64 -31.37
CA ALA A 60 6.74 -27.49 -30.50
C ALA A 60 6.62 -26.27 -29.56
N ALA A 61 6.17 -25.12 -30.07
CA ALA A 61 5.95 -23.91 -29.27
C ALA A 61 4.85 -24.12 -28.22
N LEU A 62 3.76 -24.82 -28.57
CA LEU A 62 2.69 -25.19 -27.65
C LEU A 62 3.21 -26.10 -26.53
N ALA A 63 3.93 -27.17 -26.89
CA ALA A 63 4.49 -28.10 -25.93
C ALA A 63 5.43 -27.40 -24.93
N MET A 64 6.33 -26.56 -25.42
CA MET A 64 7.24 -25.77 -24.56
C MET A 64 6.48 -24.76 -23.68
N ALA A 65 5.40 -24.15 -24.17
CA ALA A 65 4.63 -23.18 -23.42
C ALA A 65 3.78 -23.82 -22.31
N LEU A 66 3.47 -25.12 -22.42
CA LEU A 66 2.76 -25.90 -21.40
C LEU A 66 3.68 -26.38 -20.26
N GLU A 67 4.99 -26.34 -20.43
CA GLU A 67 5.94 -26.67 -19.36
C GLU A 67 5.98 -25.56 -18.29
N ALA A 68 5.04 -25.58 -17.33
CA ALA A 68 4.81 -24.49 -16.38
C ALA A 68 6.08 -24.07 -15.61
N GLU A 69 6.89 -25.05 -15.14
CA GLU A 69 8.12 -24.80 -14.38
C GLU A 69 9.30 -24.35 -15.25
N ARG A 70 9.17 -24.44 -16.56
CA ARG A 70 10.25 -24.20 -17.51
C ARG A 70 10.00 -22.99 -18.42
N LEU A 71 8.77 -22.53 -18.53
CA LEU A 71 8.41 -21.31 -19.29
C LEU A 71 8.60 -20.07 -18.42
N GLY A 72 9.38 -19.11 -18.89
CA GLY A 72 9.42 -17.76 -18.33
C GLY A 72 8.30 -16.89 -18.89
N LYS A 73 8.28 -16.78 -20.23
CA LYS A 73 7.25 -16.02 -20.96
C LYS A 73 7.21 -16.45 -22.42
N MET A 74 6.03 -16.44 -23.02
CA MET A 74 5.85 -16.52 -24.46
C MET A 74 5.18 -15.23 -24.96
N THR A 75 5.72 -14.62 -26.00
CA THR A 75 5.19 -13.37 -26.60
C THR A 75 4.96 -13.58 -28.09
N LEU A 76 3.77 -13.26 -28.57
CA LEU A 76 3.38 -13.29 -29.98
C LEU A 76 3.12 -11.87 -30.46
N THR A 77 3.71 -11.48 -31.60
CA THR A 77 3.57 -10.14 -32.16
C THR A 77 3.43 -10.14 -33.67
N GLY A 78 2.94 -9.03 -34.24
CA GLY A 78 2.78 -8.84 -35.67
C GLY A 78 1.72 -9.74 -36.26
N PRO A 79 0.44 -9.55 -35.95
CA PRO A 79 -0.64 -10.35 -36.60
C PRO A 79 -0.58 -10.24 -38.09
N SER A 80 -0.77 -11.35 -38.81
CA SER A 80 -0.81 -11.41 -40.27
C SER A 80 -2.15 -10.94 -40.84
N ASP A 81 -3.21 -11.03 -40.04
CA ASP A 81 -4.55 -10.54 -40.37
C ASP A 81 -4.73 -9.12 -39.81
N ALA A 82 -5.08 -8.17 -40.70
CA ALA A 82 -5.35 -6.79 -40.30
C ALA A 82 -6.64 -6.65 -39.46
N GLY A 83 -7.55 -7.63 -39.52
CA GLY A 83 -8.75 -7.68 -38.69
C GLY A 83 -8.53 -8.14 -37.27
N ASN A 84 -7.35 -8.67 -36.93
CA ASN A 84 -7.03 -9.07 -35.56
C ASN A 84 -6.87 -7.83 -34.68
N PRO A 85 -7.72 -7.64 -33.66
CA PRO A 85 -7.65 -6.46 -32.79
C PRO A 85 -6.42 -6.43 -31.90
N TYR A 86 -5.80 -7.58 -31.64
CA TYR A 86 -4.67 -7.69 -30.72
C TYR A 86 -3.33 -7.67 -31.45
N ARG A 87 -2.53 -6.65 -31.17
CA ARG A 87 -1.19 -6.48 -31.77
C ARG A 87 -0.15 -7.38 -31.12
N ARG A 88 -0.38 -7.77 -29.87
CA ARG A 88 0.51 -8.61 -29.05
C ARG A 88 -0.32 -9.49 -28.13
N VAL A 89 0.16 -10.71 -27.93
CA VAL A 89 -0.34 -11.65 -26.90
C VAL A 89 0.84 -12.17 -26.11
N GLU A 90 0.70 -12.19 -24.80
CA GLU A 90 1.71 -12.73 -23.87
C GLU A 90 1.11 -13.84 -23.02
N PHE A 91 1.91 -14.86 -22.75
CA PHE A 91 1.60 -15.97 -21.88
C PHE A 91 2.69 -16.14 -20.84
N ARG A 92 2.30 -16.34 -19.59
CA ARG A 92 3.19 -16.71 -18.49
C ARG A 92 2.43 -17.52 -17.46
N TRP A 93 3.11 -18.38 -16.76
CA TRP A 93 2.55 -19.09 -15.62
C TRP A 93 2.59 -18.21 -14.37
N VAL A 94 1.51 -18.26 -13.59
CA VAL A 94 1.34 -17.48 -12.36
C VAL A 94 0.74 -18.37 -11.28
N THR A 95 1.10 -18.12 -10.02
CA THR A 95 0.46 -18.76 -8.87
C THR A 95 -0.52 -17.77 -8.26
N ILE A 96 -1.81 -18.13 -8.24
CA ILE A 96 -2.89 -17.34 -7.65
C ILE A 96 -3.60 -18.21 -6.62
N ARG A 97 -3.59 -17.80 -5.36
CA ARG A 97 -4.20 -18.55 -4.24
C ARG A 97 -3.77 -20.01 -4.20
N GLY A 98 -2.47 -20.25 -4.35
CA GLY A 98 -1.88 -21.58 -4.35
C GLY A 98 -2.14 -22.44 -5.60
N ARG A 99 -2.81 -21.92 -6.63
CA ARG A 99 -3.08 -22.64 -7.90
C ARG A 99 -2.19 -22.08 -9.02
N THR A 100 -1.54 -22.97 -9.74
CA THR A 100 -0.77 -22.61 -10.93
C THR A 100 -1.72 -22.46 -12.12
N LEU A 101 -1.75 -21.28 -12.72
CA LEU A 101 -2.61 -20.90 -13.84
C LEU A 101 -1.79 -20.25 -14.94
N LEU A 102 -2.20 -20.46 -16.20
CA LEU A 102 -1.65 -19.72 -17.35
C LEU A 102 -2.35 -18.37 -17.43
N GLN A 103 -1.62 -17.29 -17.27
CA GLN A 103 -2.11 -15.93 -17.56
C GLN A 103 -1.88 -15.60 -19.02
N ARG A 104 -2.96 -15.26 -19.73
CA ARG A 104 -2.93 -14.70 -21.09
C ARG A 104 -3.22 -13.20 -21.02
N GLU A 105 -2.31 -12.38 -21.52
CA GLU A 105 -2.50 -10.94 -21.69
C GLU A 105 -2.57 -10.62 -23.19
N ARG A 106 -3.64 -9.96 -23.63
CA ARG A 106 -3.86 -9.52 -25.01
C ARG A 106 -3.84 -8.02 -25.06
N PHE A 107 -3.05 -7.45 -25.94
CA PHE A 107 -2.85 -6.00 -26.07
C PHE A 107 -3.43 -5.52 -27.39
N ASP A 108 -4.41 -4.63 -27.34
CA ASP A 108 -4.85 -3.85 -28.48
C ASP A 108 -4.06 -2.54 -28.60
N ALA A 109 -4.61 -1.52 -29.31
CA ALA A 109 -3.94 -0.22 -29.45
C ALA A 109 -4.01 0.66 -28.20
N ARG A 110 -4.89 0.35 -27.22
CA ARG A 110 -5.23 1.24 -26.10
C ARG A 110 -5.07 0.58 -24.74
N GLN A 111 -5.34 -0.72 -24.62
CA GLN A 111 -5.42 -1.40 -23.33
C GLN A 111 -4.97 -2.87 -23.39
N ALA A 112 -4.78 -3.47 -22.23
CA ALA A 112 -4.47 -4.88 -22.05
C ALA A 112 -5.64 -5.62 -21.42
N PHE A 113 -5.89 -6.85 -21.86
CA PHE A 113 -6.93 -7.75 -21.34
C PHE A 113 -6.28 -9.00 -20.80
N ALA A 114 -6.37 -9.22 -19.49
CA ALA A 114 -5.83 -10.38 -18.83
C ALA A 114 -6.91 -11.46 -18.61
N SER A 115 -6.54 -12.72 -18.77
CA SER A 115 -7.35 -13.89 -18.40
C SER A 115 -6.47 -15.00 -17.87
N ASN A 116 -6.98 -15.80 -16.91
CA ASN A 116 -6.26 -16.90 -16.31
C ASN A 116 -6.93 -18.23 -16.69
N HIS A 117 -6.13 -19.25 -17.03
CA HIS A 117 -6.58 -20.51 -17.57
C HIS A 117 -5.94 -21.67 -16.80
N ALA A 118 -6.73 -22.69 -16.48
CA ALA A 118 -6.22 -23.92 -15.88
C ALA A 118 -5.38 -24.72 -16.88
N ILE A 119 -4.51 -25.59 -16.38
CA ILE A 119 -3.66 -26.45 -17.23
C ILE A 119 -4.51 -27.44 -18.02
N ASP A 120 -5.53 -28.01 -17.39
CA ASP A 120 -6.47 -28.98 -17.96
C ASP A 120 -7.88 -28.81 -17.37
N ASP A 121 -8.86 -29.59 -17.88
CA ASP A 121 -10.24 -29.54 -17.41
C ASP A 121 -10.40 -30.05 -15.98
N ALA A 122 -9.55 -30.97 -15.51
CA ALA A 122 -9.59 -31.50 -14.15
C ALA A 122 -9.14 -30.45 -13.13
N ALA A 123 -8.17 -29.60 -13.51
CA ALA A 123 -7.69 -28.48 -12.70
C ALA A 123 -8.58 -27.23 -12.80
N ASN A 124 -9.55 -27.21 -13.71
CA ASN A 124 -10.37 -26.04 -14.01
C ASN A 124 -11.32 -25.67 -12.85
N GLY A 125 -11.87 -26.67 -12.13
CA GLY A 125 -12.76 -26.43 -10.97
C GLY A 125 -13.88 -25.43 -11.32
N ASP A 126 -13.94 -24.31 -10.58
CA ASP A 126 -14.93 -23.23 -10.78
C ASP A 126 -14.55 -22.22 -11.88
N LEU A 127 -13.41 -22.38 -12.57
CA LEU A 127 -13.00 -21.49 -13.65
C LEU A 127 -13.79 -21.84 -14.92
N LYS A 128 -14.71 -20.98 -15.31
CA LYS A 128 -15.43 -21.09 -16.58
C LYS A 128 -14.51 -20.55 -17.69
N GLY A 129 -14.01 -21.43 -18.55
CA GLY A 129 -13.20 -20.98 -19.69
C GLY A 129 -12.36 -22.09 -20.33
N ALA A 130 -11.73 -21.76 -21.45
CA ALA A 130 -10.85 -22.66 -22.16
C ALA A 130 -9.56 -22.94 -21.36
N THR A 131 -9.00 -24.11 -21.48
CA THR A 131 -7.76 -24.54 -20.84
C THR A 131 -6.53 -23.85 -21.45
N ALA A 132 -5.37 -23.96 -20.76
CA ALA A 132 -4.11 -23.37 -21.19
C ALA A 132 -3.72 -23.84 -22.62
N SER A 133 -3.86 -25.12 -22.92
CA SER A 133 -3.56 -25.68 -24.23
C SER A 133 -4.39 -25.07 -25.34
N VAL A 134 -5.70 -24.90 -25.11
CA VAL A 134 -6.63 -24.33 -26.09
C VAL A 134 -6.27 -22.85 -26.37
N VAL A 135 -6.07 -22.04 -25.35
CA VAL A 135 -5.82 -20.60 -25.56
C VAL A 135 -4.45 -20.30 -26.16
N ILE A 136 -3.44 -21.14 -25.93
CA ILE A 136 -2.14 -21.04 -26.62
C ILE A 136 -2.29 -21.44 -28.08
N ALA A 137 -2.96 -22.58 -28.37
CA ALA A 137 -3.19 -23.07 -29.73
C ALA A 137 -3.97 -22.02 -30.55
N GLU A 138 -5.08 -21.48 -30.03
CA GLU A 138 -5.85 -20.40 -30.66
C GLU A 138 -4.96 -19.20 -31.02
N ALA A 139 -4.07 -18.78 -30.10
CA ALA A 139 -3.19 -17.66 -30.36
C ALA A 139 -2.12 -17.95 -31.42
N LEU A 140 -1.57 -19.16 -31.45
CA LEU A 140 -0.64 -19.59 -32.49
C LEU A 140 -1.31 -19.69 -33.86
N ASP A 141 -2.60 -20.11 -33.91
CA ASP A 141 -3.39 -20.19 -35.09
C ASP A 141 -3.88 -18.84 -35.60
N ALA A 142 -4.00 -17.84 -34.73
CA ALA A 142 -4.34 -16.47 -35.10
C ALA A 142 -3.30 -15.76 -35.98
N GLY A 143 -2.21 -16.44 -36.34
CA GLY A 143 -1.28 -16.04 -37.38
C GLY A 143 -0.34 -14.90 -37.04
N TYR A 144 0.18 -14.86 -35.82
CA TYR A 144 1.25 -13.94 -35.48
C TYR A 144 2.55 -14.28 -36.19
N LYS A 145 3.27 -13.25 -36.67
CA LYS A 145 4.51 -13.43 -37.45
C LYS A 145 5.73 -13.69 -36.61
N HIS A 146 5.78 -13.14 -35.41
CA HIS A 146 6.97 -13.25 -34.53
C HIS A 146 6.56 -13.84 -33.20
N TRP A 147 7.23 -14.93 -32.79
CA TRP A 147 7.05 -15.57 -31.50
C TRP A 147 8.38 -15.55 -30.76
N ARG A 148 8.36 -15.16 -29.50
CA ARG A 148 9.51 -15.24 -28.60
C ARG A 148 9.14 -16.10 -27.40
N LEU A 149 9.93 -17.12 -27.12
CA LEU A 149 9.78 -17.98 -25.96
C LEU A 149 11.01 -17.82 -25.06
N GLU A 150 10.80 -17.46 -23.82
CA GLU A 150 11.78 -17.49 -22.73
C GLU A 150 11.55 -18.80 -21.99
N HIS A 151 12.43 -19.78 -22.21
CA HIS A 151 12.27 -21.14 -21.69
C HIS A 151 13.56 -21.61 -21.02
N ALA A 152 13.46 -22.59 -20.10
CA ALA A 152 14.62 -23.17 -19.41
C ALA A 152 15.71 -23.71 -20.36
N SER A 153 15.35 -24.06 -21.60
CA SER A 153 16.28 -24.47 -22.65
C SER A 153 16.96 -23.29 -23.39
N GLY A 154 16.58 -22.05 -23.09
CA GLY A 154 17.10 -20.83 -23.70
C GLY A 154 16.03 -19.91 -24.25
N GLY A 155 16.42 -18.77 -24.81
CA GLY A 155 15.55 -17.87 -25.58
C GLY A 155 15.38 -18.37 -27.00
N TRP A 156 14.13 -18.45 -27.47
CA TRP A 156 13.79 -18.91 -28.80
C TRP A 156 13.02 -17.82 -29.55
N ASN A 157 13.38 -17.63 -30.82
CA ASN A 157 12.67 -16.73 -31.71
C ASN A 157 12.19 -17.51 -32.92
N VAL A 158 10.91 -17.38 -33.24
CA VAL A 158 10.27 -17.97 -34.40
C VAL A 158 9.71 -16.86 -35.28
N THR A 159 10.11 -16.87 -36.56
CA THR A 159 9.51 -16.02 -37.59
C THR A 159 8.62 -16.88 -38.47
N ALA A 160 7.32 -16.75 -38.28
CA ALA A 160 6.30 -17.52 -39.02
C ALA A 160 5.91 -16.85 -40.36
N ASN A 161 6.01 -17.58 -41.44
CA ASN A 161 5.43 -17.18 -42.73
C ASN A 161 4.14 -17.98 -42.96
N VAL A 162 3.02 -17.39 -42.55
CA VAL A 162 1.71 -18.03 -42.61
C VAL A 162 1.31 -18.40 -44.08
N LYS A 163 1.62 -17.52 -45.05
CA LYS A 163 1.30 -17.74 -46.46
C LYS A 163 2.07 -18.94 -47.04
N LYS A 164 3.34 -19.10 -46.70
CA LYS A 164 4.19 -20.20 -47.18
C LYS A 164 4.12 -21.45 -46.30
N LYS A 165 3.36 -21.42 -45.20
CA LYS A 165 3.27 -22.49 -44.16
C LYS A 165 4.65 -22.96 -43.69
N ARG A 166 5.58 -22.04 -43.48
CA ARG A 166 6.95 -22.29 -43.06
C ARG A 166 7.35 -21.35 -41.93
N ALA A 167 8.27 -21.78 -41.11
CA ALA A 167 8.86 -20.99 -40.04
C ALA A 167 10.39 -20.98 -40.10
N THR A 168 10.99 -19.92 -39.61
CA THR A 168 12.41 -19.84 -39.29
C THR A 168 12.56 -19.80 -37.79
N VAL A 169 13.31 -20.73 -37.22
CA VAL A 169 13.53 -20.87 -35.78
C VAL A 169 14.98 -20.54 -35.48
N SER A 170 15.23 -19.66 -34.53
CA SER A 170 16.57 -19.32 -34.04
C SER A 170 16.61 -19.31 -32.52
N LYS A 171 17.80 -19.59 -31.99
CA LYS A 171 18.06 -19.55 -30.55
C LYS A 171 18.93 -18.34 -30.21
N GLU A 172 18.57 -17.62 -29.14
CA GLU A 172 19.36 -16.46 -28.69
C GLU A 172 20.74 -16.91 -28.20
N LYS A 173 21.80 -16.29 -28.74
CA LYS A 173 23.18 -16.53 -28.29
C LYS A 173 23.39 -15.90 -26.92
N GLY A 174 23.82 -16.65 -25.93
CA GLY A 174 24.28 -16.16 -24.63
C GLY A 174 23.20 -16.02 -23.54
N SER A 175 21.97 -16.53 -23.74
CA SER A 175 21.00 -16.62 -22.65
C SER A 175 21.42 -17.70 -21.65
N LYS A 176 22.16 -17.30 -20.60
CA LYS A 176 22.44 -18.16 -19.45
C LYS A 176 21.21 -18.20 -18.53
N ARG A 177 20.89 -19.41 -18.10
CA ARG A 177 19.82 -19.74 -17.13
C ARG A 177 20.13 -19.12 -15.77
N LEU A 178 19.15 -18.50 -15.13
CA LEU A 178 19.11 -18.32 -13.68
C LEU A 178 17.93 -19.11 -13.11
N ILE A 179 18.26 -20.02 -12.23
CA ILE A 179 17.39 -20.54 -11.19
C ILE A 179 17.78 -19.72 -9.97
N ASP A 180 16.80 -19.07 -9.34
CA ASP A 180 16.97 -18.29 -8.10
C ASP A 180 18.04 -17.17 -8.12
N GLY A 181 17.57 -15.97 -8.33
CA GLY A 181 17.86 -14.70 -7.70
C GLY A 181 19.26 -14.29 -7.31
N GLU A 182 20.37 -14.49 -8.08
CA GLU A 182 21.59 -13.71 -7.89
C GLU A 182 22.45 -13.62 -9.17
N GLY A 183 22.65 -12.38 -9.56
CA GLY A 183 23.78 -11.80 -10.27
C GLY A 183 24.40 -12.51 -11.46
N ALA A 184 23.99 -12.20 -12.72
CA ALA A 184 24.87 -12.33 -13.88
C ALA A 184 24.56 -11.29 -14.97
N THR A 185 25.59 -10.67 -15.49
CA THR A 185 25.61 -9.80 -16.67
C THR A 185 25.35 -10.61 -17.93
N GLY A 186 24.14 -10.52 -18.48
CA GLY A 186 23.67 -11.18 -19.70
C GLY A 186 22.13 -11.23 -19.67
N ALA A 187 21.45 -11.17 -20.83
CA ALA A 187 19.98 -11.18 -20.88
C ALA A 187 19.43 -12.43 -20.16
N THR A 188 18.94 -12.23 -18.95
CA THR A 188 18.52 -13.29 -18.04
C THR A 188 17.03 -13.23 -17.89
N PHE A 189 16.32 -14.34 -18.07
CA PHE A 189 14.89 -14.46 -17.82
C PHE A 189 14.62 -15.48 -16.72
N VAL A 190 13.60 -15.17 -15.91
CA VAL A 190 13.13 -16.05 -14.83
C VAL A 190 12.13 -17.05 -15.43
N VAL A 191 12.34 -18.34 -15.16
CA VAL A 191 11.42 -19.42 -15.55
C VAL A 191 10.57 -19.87 -14.38
N GLY A 192 9.42 -20.51 -14.68
CA GLY A 192 8.47 -21.02 -13.70
C GLY A 192 7.36 -20.05 -13.32
N PRO A 193 6.36 -20.55 -12.57
CA PRO A 193 5.22 -19.77 -12.14
C PRO A 193 5.64 -18.60 -11.24
N ARG A 194 5.21 -17.39 -11.60
CA ARG A 194 5.45 -16.21 -10.77
C ARG A 194 4.33 -16.07 -9.75
N ALA A 195 4.67 -15.82 -8.49
CA ALA A 195 3.69 -15.43 -7.49
C ALA A 195 2.95 -14.19 -8.00
N HIS A 196 1.67 -14.32 -8.31
CA HIS A 196 0.82 -13.21 -8.73
C HIS A 196 0.27 -12.47 -7.52
N ASP A 197 0.06 -13.18 -6.43
CA ASP A 197 -0.21 -12.61 -5.12
C ASP A 197 1.11 -12.00 -4.60
N ARG A 198 1.52 -10.88 -5.19
CA ARG A 198 2.50 -10.02 -4.55
C ARG A 198 1.84 -9.60 -3.24
N GLU A 199 2.29 -10.17 -2.14
CA GLU A 199 2.15 -9.49 -0.86
C GLU A 199 2.87 -8.16 -1.05
N LYS A 200 2.09 -7.11 -1.29
CA LYS A 200 2.62 -5.76 -1.15
C LYS A 200 3.17 -5.72 0.26
N ALA A 201 4.45 -5.44 0.41
CA ALA A 201 5.03 -5.22 1.72
C ALA A 201 4.14 -4.21 2.45
N ARG A 202 3.32 -4.70 3.36
CA ARG A 202 2.33 -3.89 4.06
C ARG A 202 3.03 -3.15 5.18
N MET A 203 2.71 -1.87 5.34
CA MET A 203 3.19 -1.08 6.48
C MET A 203 2.60 -1.61 7.78
N VAL A 204 1.40 -2.20 7.74
CA VAL A 204 0.74 -2.86 8.87
C VAL A 204 0.29 -4.25 8.45
N ALA A 205 0.76 -5.28 9.13
CA ALA A 205 0.27 -6.63 8.95
C ALA A 205 -1.16 -6.76 9.50
N THR A 206 -1.98 -7.62 8.89
CA THR A 206 -3.38 -7.78 9.34
C THR A 206 -3.52 -8.43 10.72
N ASP A 207 -2.45 -9.04 11.24
CA ASP A 207 -2.35 -9.61 12.58
C ASP A 207 -1.84 -8.62 13.63
N ASP A 208 -1.54 -7.36 13.24
CA ASP A 208 -1.14 -6.33 14.19
C ASP A 208 -2.25 -6.12 15.24
N ALA A 209 -1.87 -6.24 16.51
CA ALA A 209 -2.82 -6.29 17.62
C ALA A 209 -3.75 -5.08 17.67
N PHE A 210 -3.23 -3.86 17.40
CA PHE A 210 -4.06 -2.65 17.48
C PHE A 210 -5.20 -2.64 16.48
N LEU A 211 -5.06 -3.27 15.31
CA LEU A 211 -6.13 -3.32 14.30
C LEU A 211 -7.39 -4.05 14.78
N ARG A 212 -7.23 -5.00 15.71
CA ARG A 212 -8.37 -5.70 16.37
C ARG A 212 -9.07 -4.76 17.34
N TYR A 213 -8.31 -4.07 18.20
CA TYR A 213 -8.87 -3.15 19.19
C TYR A 213 -9.59 -1.96 18.55
N VAL A 214 -9.05 -1.40 17.46
CA VAL A 214 -9.74 -0.33 16.72
C VAL A 214 -10.84 -0.84 15.77
N GLY A 215 -11.13 -2.14 15.80
CA GLY A 215 -12.25 -2.79 15.11
C GLY A 215 -12.10 -2.86 13.58
N VAL A 216 -10.88 -2.80 13.06
CA VAL A 216 -10.57 -2.90 11.62
C VAL A 216 -10.47 -4.36 11.18
N VAL A 217 -9.88 -5.20 12.03
CA VAL A 217 -9.67 -6.63 11.78
C VAL A 217 -10.57 -7.45 12.70
N ALA A 218 -11.04 -8.59 12.21
CA ALA A 218 -11.83 -9.56 12.96
C ALA A 218 -10.91 -10.50 13.78
N GLU A 219 -11.48 -11.34 14.64
CA GLU A 219 -10.71 -12.27 15.47
C GLU A 219 -9.91 -13.29 14.67
N ASP A 220 -10.39 -13.65 13.47
CA ASP A 220 -9.72 -14.56 12.53
C ASP A 220 -8.56 -13.91 11.75
N GLY A 221 -8.22 -12.64 12.02
CA GLY A 221 -7.18 -11.90 11.34
C GLY A 221 -7.59 -11.32 9.98
N SER A 222 -8.84 -11.49 9.53
CA SER A 222 -9.33 -10.92 8.28
C SER A 222 -9.75 -9.46 8.44
N VAL A 223 -9.46 -8.61 7.44
CA VAL A 223 -9.97 -7.24 7.40
C VAL A 223 -11.48 -7.26 7.17
N ARG A 224 -12.24 -6.68 8.09
CA ARG A 224 -13.72 -6.59 7.99
C ARG A 224 -14.10 -5.87 6.69
N ALA A 225 -15.05 -6.43 5.94
CA ALA A 225 -15.47 -5.89 4.65
C ALA A 225 -15.86 -4.40 4.72
N SER A 226 -16.57 -3.99 5.80
CA SER A 226 -16.96 -2.59 6.05
C SER A 226 -15.82 -1.68 6.51
N LYS A 227 -14.61 -2.22 6.75
CA LYS A 227 -13.44 -1.48 7.25
C LYS A 227 -12.25 -1.49 6.29
N ARG A 228 -12.42 -2.01 5.07
CA ARG A 228 -11.34 -2.05 4.06
C ARG A 228 -10.78 -0.67 3.73
N ASP A 229 -11.63 0.33 3.60
CA ASP A 229 -11.22 1.70 3.34
C ASP A 229 -10.44 2.29 4.52
N LYS A 230 -10.89 1.98 5.74
CA LYS A 230 -10.17 2.39 6.95
C LYS A 230 -8.80 1.72 7.06
N TYR A 231 -8.69 0.44 6.73
CA TYR A 231 -7.40 -0.26 6.67
C TYR A 231 -6.46 0.36 5.61
N LYS A 232 -6.98 0.65 4.41
CA LYS A 232 -6.23 1.34 3.34
C LYS A 232 -5.76 2.73 3.79
N GLN A 233 -6.60 3.46 4.51
CA GLN A 233 -6.29 4.77 5.07
C GLN A 233 -5.13 4.70 6.09
N VAL A 234 -5.13 3.69 6.97
CA VAL A 234 -4.01 3.41 7.88
C VAL A 234 -2.72 3.13 7.10
N GLU A 235 -2.78 2.25 6.11
CA GLU A 235 -1.63 1.90 5.26
C GLU A 235 -1.00 3.13 4.57
N GLU A 236 -1.81 3.97 3.94
CA GLU A 236 -1.32 5.16 3.23
C GLU A 236 -0.76 6.20 4.22
N PHE A 237 -1.43 6.41 5.35
CA PHE A 237 -0.92 7.30 6.40
C PHE A 237 0.46 6.85 6.90
N LEU A 238 0.63 5.56 7.20
CA LEU A 238 1.89 5.06 7.72
C LEU A 238 3.04 5.12 6.72
N LYS A 239 2.76 4.98 5.42
CA LYS A 239 3.76 5.23 4.37
C LYS A 239 4.22 6.68 4.37
N ILE A 240 3.27 7.62 4.46
CA ILE A 240 3.56 9.05 4.50
C ILE A 240 4.37 9.40 5.76
N LEU A 241 3.93 8.90 6.92
CA LEU A 241 4.62 9.13 8.19
C LEU A 241 6.05 8.55 8.15
N ASN A 242 6.20 7.31 7.70
CA ASN A 242 7.51 6.67 7.59
C ASN A 242 8.48 7.49 6.74
N HIS A 243 8.03 7.88 5.54
CA HIS A 243 8.83 8.69 4.64
C HIS A 243 9.16 10.07 5.22
N ALA A 244 8.19 10.73 5.87
CA ALA A 244 8.38 12.04 6.48
C ALA A 244 9.39 12.01 7.63
N VAL A 245 9.34 10.96 8.47
CA VAL A 245 10.32 10.76 9.57
C VAL A 245 11.72 10.51 9.00
N ASP A 246 11.86 9.64 7.99
CA ASP A 246 13.14 9.37 7.35
C ASP A 246 13.74 10.64 6.73
N GLU A 247 12.93 11.43 6.06
CA GLU A 247 13.35 12.68 5.42
C GLU A 247 13.77 13.74 6.45
N ALA A 248 12.96 13.94 7.50
CA ALA A 248 13.26 14.92 8.54
C ALA A 248 14.53 14.55 9.34
N THR A 249 14.74 13.26 9.61
CA THR A 249 15.94 12.79 10.35
C THR A 249 17.18 12.79 9.48
N SER A 250 17.11 12.31 8.23
CA SER A 250 18.27 12.28 7.33
C SER A 250 18.77 13.68 6.95
N ALA A 251 17.86 14.67 6.90
CA ALA A 251 18.19 16.06 6.64
C ALA A 251 18.58 16.85 7.93
N ASN A 252 18.70 16.18 9.07
CA ASN A 252 18.98 16.79 10.39
C ASN A 252 18.00 17.90 10.81
N HIS A 253 16.75 17.83 10.37
CA HIS A 253 15.67 18.71 10.80
C HIS A 253 14.98 18.20 12.07
N MET A 254 15.08 16.90 12.35
CA MET A 254 14.53 16.25 13.53
C MET A 254 15.53 15.22 14.09
N GLU A 255 15.65 15.15 15.41
CA GLU A 255 16.41 14.09 16.05
C GLU A 255 15.61 12.77 16.06
N SER A 256 16.31 11.66 15.88
CA SER A 256 15.70 10.35 16.10
C SER A 256 15.50 10.09 17.60
N GLY A 257 14.45 9.33 17.94
CA GLY A 257 14.21 8.92 19.32
C GLY A 257 15.30 7.97 19.85
N SER A 258 15.59 8.07 21.13
CA SER A 258 16.48 7.17 21.85
C SER A 258 15.90 6.79 23.21
N ALA A 259 16.49 5.82 23.90
CA ALA A 259 16.04 5.40 25.24
C ALA A 259 16.08 6.56 26.27
N VAL A 260 17.02 7.49 26.11
CA VAL A 260 17.17 8.65 27.01
C VAL A 260 16.25 9.81 26.60
N ARG A 261 15.96 9.92 25.30
CA ARG A 261 15.08 10.94 24.74
C ARG A 261 14.16 10.27 23.72
N PRO A 262 13.04 9.69 24.16
CA PRO A 262 12.04 9.14 23.24
C PRO A 262 11.51 10.20 22.28
N LEU A 263 11.17 9.77 21.06
CA LEU A 263 10.48 10.60 20.07
C LEU A 263 9.10 10.99 20.61
N ARG A 264 8.76 12.26 20.56
CA ARG A 264 7.52 12.81 21.14
C ARG A 264 6.51 13.08 20.03
N VAL A 265 5.40 12.38 20.06
CA VAL A 265 4.32 12.50 19.07
C VAL A 265 3.07 13.05 19.76
N CYS A 266 2.49 14.12 19.21
CA CYS A 266 1.23 14.66 19.69
C CYS A 266 0.17 14.58 18.59
N ASP A 267 -0.97 13.93 18.86
CA ASP A 267 -2.11 13.87 17.94
C ASP A 267 -3.24 14.76 18.46
N LEU A 268 -3.50 15.85 17.75
CA LEU A 268 -4.46 16.87 18.10
C LEU A 268 -5.81 16.61 17.44
N GLY A 269 -6.83 16.34 18.23
CA GLY A 269 -8.15 15.91 17.76
C GLY A 269 -8.14 14.43 17.36
N CYS A 270 -7.50 13.56 18.18
CA CYS A 270 -7.24 12.17 17.84
C CYS A 270 -8.51 11.30 17.65
N GLY A 271 -9.66 11.71 18.17
CA GLY A 271 -10.92 10.95 18.06
C GLY A 271 -10.76 9.52 18.58
N ASN A 272 -11.11 8.53 17.74
CA ASN A 272 -10.92 7.09 18.06
C ASN A 272 -9.47 6.61 17.89
N ALA A 273 -8.53 7.49 17.70
CA ALA A 273 -7.08 7.29 17.72
C ALA A 273 -6.52 6.15 16.86
N TYR A 274 -7.24 5.63 15.86
CA TYR A 274 -6.78 4.50 15.07
C TYR A 274 -5.51 4.79 14.25
N LEU A 275 -5.32 6.05 13.82
CA LEU A 275 -4.09 6.50 13.16
C LEU A 275 -2.98 6.76 14.18
N THR A 276 -3.32 7.23 15.37
CA THR A 276 -2.40 7.42 16.51
C THR A 276 -1.81 6.08 16.97
N PHE A 277 -2.64 5.04 17.12
CA PHE A 277 -2.18 3.67 17.40
C PHE A 277 -1.31 3.12 16.27
N GLY A 278 -1.69 3.37 15.02
CA GLY A 278 -0.87 3.02 13.87
C GLY A 278 0.50 3.69 13.87
N ALA A 279 0.55 4.99 14.19
CA ALA A 279 1.81 5.74 14.29
C ALA A 279 2.73 5.14 15.37
N TYR A 280 2.19 4.81 16.54
CA TYR A 280 2.96 4.16 17.61
C TYR A 280 3.44 2.77 17.18
N SER A 281 2.57 1.93 16.62
CA SER A 281 2.95 0.61 16.11
C SER A 281 4.09 0.70 15.08
N LEU A 282 4.02 1.67 14.15
CA LEU A 282 5.08 1.88 13.18
C LEU A 282 6.40 2.30 13.86
N LEU A 283 6.35 3.34 14.68
CA LEU A 283 7.57 3.98 15.21
C LEU A 283 8.19 3.13 16.33
N ALA A 284 7.40 2.78 17.35
CA ALA A 284 7.91 2.10 18.55
C ALA A 284 8.10 0.60 18.33
N ILE A 285 7.17 -0.07 17.65
CA ILE A 285 7.20 -1.54 17.55
C ILE A 285 7.97 -2.00 16.32
N LYS A 286 7.66 -1.46 15.12
CA LYS A 286 8.28 -1.93 13.88
C LYS A 286 9.65 -1.34 13.61
N ARG A 287 9.83 -0.05 13.92
CA ARG A 287 11.12 0.65 13.75
C ARG A 287 11.98 0.67 14.99
N GLU A 288 11.46 0.16 16.10
CA GLU A 288 12.16 0.09 17.39
C GLU A 288 12.70 1.47 17.84
N ILE A 289 12.01 2.56 17.45
CA ILE A 289 12.34 3.91 17.87
C ILE A 289 11.59 4.20 19.16
N PRO A 290 12.28 4.39 20.32
CA PRO A 290 11.62 4.78 21.54
C PRO A 290 10.73 6.01 21.33
N THR A 291 9.44 5.86 21.60
CA THR A 291 8.42 6.86 21.23
C THR A 291 7.40 7.02 22.35
N ASN A 292 7.12 8.27 22.72
CA ASN A 292 6.00 8.64 23.59
C ASN A 292 4.93 9.38 22.80
N VAL A 293 3.69 9.00 23.01
CA VAL A 293 2.54 9.56 22.28
C VAL A 293 1.55 10.21 23.24
N VAL A 294 1.08 11.39 22.89
CA VAL A 294 -0.05 12.05 23.57
C VAL A 294 -1.14 12.33 22.55
N GLY A 295 -2.31 11.74 22.74
CA GLY A 295 -3.53 12.05 22.00
C GLY A 295 -4.40 13.05 22.76
N VAL A 296 -4.86 14.11 22.08
CA VAL A 296 -5.75 15.13 22.66
C VAL A 296 -7.10 15.08 21.96
N ASP A 297 -8.20 15.01 22.71
CA ASP A 297 -9.55 15.15 22.19
C ASP A 297 -10.46 15.81 23.24
N VAL A 298 -11.48 16.54 22.77
CA VAL A 298 -12.46 17.19 23.64
C VAL A 298 -13.45 16.20 24.26
N LYS A 299 -13.56 14.99 23.72
CA LYS A 299 -14.51 13.99 24.15
C LYS A 299 -13.92 13.08 25.22
N ARG A 300 -14.45 13.19 26.43
CA ARG A 300 -14.10 12.30 27.54
C ARG A 300 -14.20 10.81 27.18
N GLN A 301 -15.26 10.42 26.48
CA GLN A 301 -15.46 9.05 26.05
C GLN A 301 -14.32 8.54 25.13
N ALA A 302 -13.82 9.40 24.24
CA ALA A 302 -12.69 9.06 23.36
C ALA A 302 -11.42 8.83 24.19
N ARG A 303 -11.13 9.71 25.17
CA ARG A 303 -10.02 9.57 26.09
C ARG A 303 -10.08 8.25 26.87
N GLU A 304 -11.23 7.96 27.50
CA GLU A 304 -11.41 6.74 28.31
C GLU A 304 -11.27 5.47 27.47
N HIS A 305 -11.89 5.43 26.30
CA HIS A 305 -11.76 4.32 25.36
C HIS A 305 -10.30 4.10 24.92
N ASN A 306 -9.64 5.15 24.44
CA ASN A 306 -8.30 5.05 23.92
C ASN A 306 -7.28 4.69 25.03
N THR A 307 -7.46 5.19 26.26
CA THR A 307 -6.64 4.82 27.41
C THR A 307 -6.80 3.32 27.71
N GLY A 308 -8.02 2.79 27.67
CA GLY A 308 -8.28 1.36 27.85
C GLY A 308 -7.55 0.53 26.78
N VAL A 309 -7.68 0.90 25.52
CA VAL A 309 -6.99 0.22 24.41
C VAL A 309 -5.47 0.26 24.56
N ALA A 310 -4.89 1.39 24.94
CA ALA A 310 -3.44 1.50 25.19
C ALA A 310 -2.99 0.58 26.34
N THR A 311 -3.78 0.49 27.41
CA THR A 311 -3.51 -0.41 28.54
C THR A 311 -3.57 -1.88 28.12
N ASP A 312 -4.62 -2.27 27.39
CA ASP A 312 -4.81 -3.66 26.92
C ASP A 312 -3.70 -4.10 25.95
N LEU A 313 -3.15 -3.16 25.18
CA LEU A 313 -2.00 -3.40 24.30
C LEU A 313 -0.66 -3.41 25.02
N GLY A 314 -0.60 -3.08 26.31
CA GLY A 314 0.64 -2.93 27.07
C GLY A 314 1.43 -1.67 26.68
N TRP A 315 0.79 -0.65 26.11
CA TRP A 315 1.41 0.60 25.66
C TRP A 315 1.14 1.78 26.60
N GLY A 316 0.45 1.54 27.73
CA GLY A 316 -0.01 2.58 28.66
C GLY A 316 1.10 3.47 29.22
N ASP A 317 2.33 2.98 29.37
CA ASP A 317 3.47 3.78 29.87
C ASP A 317 3.99 4.80 28.85
N SER A 318 3.76 4.55 27.56
CA SER A 318 4.28 5.38 26.46
C SER A 318 3.17 6.08 25.67
N MET A 319 1.91 5.79 25.94
CA MET A 319 0.78 6.29 25.18
C MET A 319 -0.32 6.82 26.11
N HIS A 320 -0.52 8.12 26.10
CA HIS A 320 -1.45 8.80 26.98
C HIS A 320 -2.51 9.58 26.20
N PHE A 321 -3.71 9.70 26.78
CA PHE A 321 -4.80 10.45 26.18
C PHE A 321 -5.33 11.52 27.14
N VAL A 322 -5.46 12.74 26.64
CA VAL A 322 -5.82 13.92 27.41
C VAL A 322 -7.16 14.48 26.91
N GLU A 323 -8.06 14.77 27.83
CA GLU A 323 -9.29 15.50 27.53
C GLU A 323 -9.02 17.00 27.50
N GLY A 324 -9.36 17.67 26.41
CA GLY A 324 -9.19 19.11 26.29
C GLY A 324 -9.33 19.63 24.87
N THR A 325 -9.42 20.94 24.73
CA THR A 325 -9.37 21.61 23.43
C THR A 325 -7.95 21.59 22.86
N ILE A 326 -7.83 21.68 21.56
CA ILE A 326 -6.53 21.75 20.89
C ILE A 326 -5.71 22.94 21.42
N ALA A 327 -6.35 24.10 21.58
CA ALA A 327 -5.68 25.31 22.06
C ALA A 327 -5.27 25.22 23.53
N GLY A 328 -6.07 24.57 24.39
CA GLY A 328 -5.94 24.65 25.86
C GLY A 328 -5.38 23.40 26.54
N ALA A 329 -5.33 22.24 25.86
CA ALA A 329 -4.87 21.02 26.48
C ALA A 329 -3.38 21.08 26.87
N GLY A 330 -3.09 20.72 28.12
CA GLY A 330 -1.72 20.50 28.58
C GLY A 330 -1.16 19.22 27.96
N VAL A 331 -0.05 19.33 27.26
CA VAL A 331 0.65 18.18 26.67
C VAL A 331 1.94 17.95 27.44
N SER A 332 2.08 16.74 28.01
CA SER A 332 3.26 16.34 28.77
C SER A 332 3.68 14.92 28.34
N PHE A 333 4.96 14.73 28.13
CA PHE A 333 5.56 13.44 27.74
C PHE A 333 6.34 12.87 28.93
N GLY A 334 5.67 12.05 29.78
CA GLY A 334 6.23 11.48 31.01
C GLY A 334 6.21 12.44 32.19
N GLU A 335 6.88 12.08 33.26
CA GLU A 335 6.73 12.71 34.59
C GLU A 335 7.20 14.16 34.71
N ASN A 336 7.95 14.71 33.73
CA ASN A 336 8.58 16.04 33.90
C ASN A 336 8.69 16.87 32.61
N VAL A 337 7.99 16.55 31.53
CA VAL A 337 8.42 17.12 30.27
C VAL A 337 7.33 17.96 29.60
N SER A 338 7.30 19.23 30.01
CA SER A 338 6.70 20.31 29.19
C SER A 338 7.53 20.60 27.93
N ALA A 339 8.07 19.56 27.28
CA ALA A 339 8.85 19.72 26.06
C ALA A 339 7.96 19.66 24.84
N PRO A 340 8.28 20.43 23.78
CA PRO A 340 7.49 20.40 22.54
C PRO A 340 7.54 19.02 21.87
N PRO A 341 6.47 18.61 21.15
CA PRO A 341 6.46 17.40 20.35
C PRO A 341 7.41 17.51 19.15
N ASP A 342 8.02 16.40 18.79
CA ASP A 342 8.84 16.29 17.57
C ASP A 342 7.95 16.12 16.34
N ILE A 343 6.82 15.43 16.53
CA ILE A 343 5.83 15.18 15.48
C ILE A 343 4.45 15.61 15.97
N VAL A 344 3.79 16.46 15.19
CA VAL A 344 2.39 16.82 15.39
C VAL A 344 1.53 16.14 14.32
N LEU A 345 0.51 15.43 14.77
CA LEU A 345 -0.54 14.88 13.93
C LEU A 345 -1.82 15.68 14.16
N ALA A 346 -2.57 15.97 13.10
CA ALA A 346 -3.90 16.56 13.16
C ALA A 346 -4.73 15.99 12.00
N LEU A 347 -5.21 14.76 12.18
CA LEU A 347 -5.81 13.96 11.11
C LEU A 347 -7.34 13.95 11.18
N HIS A 348 -7.92 14.44 12.27
CA HIS A 348 -9.36 14.51 12.52
C HIS A 348 -9.82 15.85 13.08
N ALA A 349 -8.96 16.87 13.09
CA ALA A 349 -9.32 18.22 13.48
C ALA A 349 -10.08 18.92 12.35
N CYS A 350 -11.30 19.39 12.64
CA CYS A 350 -12.16 19.99 11.64
C CYS A 350 -12.12 21.52 11.68
N ASP A 351 -12.13 22.17 10.50
CA ASP A 351 -12.25 23.61 10.30
C ASP A 351 -11.15 24.39 11.07
N THR A 352 -11.52 25.31 11.96
CA THR A 352 -10.57 26.10 12.76
C THR A 352 -9.75 25.25 13.74
N ALA A 353 -10.20 24.07 14.14
CA ALA A 353 -9.41 23.14 14.92
C ALA A 353 -8.14 22.68 14.17
N THR A 354 -8.20 22.59 12.83
CA THR A 354 -7.00 22.39 12.00
C THR A 354 -6.04 23.57 12.14
N ASP A 355 -6.56 24.79 12.08
CA ASP A 355 -5.75 26.01 12.22
C ASP A 355 -5.13 26.11 13.62
N GLU A 356 -5.89 25.81 14.68
CA GLU A 356 -5.37 25.70 16.05
C GLU A 356 -4.24 24.67 16.18
N SER A 357 -4.33 23.55 15.47
CA SER A 357 -3.26 22.55 15.41
C SER A 357 -1.99 23.11 14.75
N ILE A 358 -2.14 23.87 13.67
CA ILE A 358 -1.03 24.57 13.01
C ILE A 358 -0.43 25.63 13.94
N VAL A 359 -1.26 26.42 14.61
CA VAL A 359 -0.80 27.41 15.60
C VAL A 359 0.07 26.75 16.68
N ARG A 360 -0.39 25.65 17.25
CA ARG A 360 0.39 24.92 18.23
C ARG A 360 1.68 24.34 17.66
N THR A 361 1.63 23.78 16.46
CA THR A 361 2.83 23.27 15.75
C THR A 361 3.89 24.35 15.64
N VAL A 362 3.49 25.57 15.20
CA VAL A 362 4.39 26.71 15.05
C VAL A 362 4.93 27.18 16.40
N ARG A 363 4.07 27.37 17.40
CA ARG A 363 4.47 27.85 18.75
C ARG A 363 5.34 26.84 19.50
N TRP A 364 5.12 25.55 19.30
CA TRP A 364 6.03 24.51 19.81
C TRP A 364 7.35 24.43 19.03
N GLY A 365 7.38 24.96 17.81
CA GLY A 365 8.52 24.80 16.92
C GLY A 365 8.75 23.34 16.52
N SER A 366 7.68 22.57 16.43
CA SER A 366 7.75 21.14 16.11
C SER A 366 8.42 20.88 14.78
N PRO A 367 9.40 19.96 14.70
CA PRO A 367 10.13 19.67 13.46
C PRO A 367 9.28 19.11 12.32
N LEU A 368 8.25 18.30 12.64
CA LEU A 368 7.41 17.63 11.64
C LEU A 368 5.93 17.77 12.02
N ALA A 369 5.10 18.09 11.02
CA ALA A 369 3.65 18.02 11.16
C ALA A 369 3.01 17.32 9.96
N LEU A 370 2.00 16.49 10.23
CA LEU A 370 1.11 15.85 9.26
C LEU A 370 -0.33 16.24 9.58
N ILE A 371 -0.94 17.01 8.70
CA ILE A 371 -2.23 17.65 8.93
C ILE A 371 -3.16 17.29 7.78
N ALA A 372 -4.31 16.67 8.09
CA ALA A 372 -5.31 16.27 7.11
C ALA A 372 -6.62 17.04 7.33
N PRO A 373 -6.79 18.21 6.69
CA PRO A 373 -7.99 19.02 6.82
C PRO A 373 -9.19 18.33 6.16
N CYS A 374 -10.32 18.29 6.88
CA CYS A 374 -11.55 17.69 6.36
C CYS A 374 -12.70 18.70 6.20
N CYS A 375 -12.61 19.87 6.81
CA CYS A 375 -13.62 20.93 6.79
C CYS A 375 -12.96 22.30 6.63
N HIS A 376 -13.66 23.24 5.98
CA HIS A 376 -13.12 24.56 5.62
C HIS A 376 -14.20 25.66 5.73
N HIS A 377 -15.11 25.49 6.67
CA HIS A 377 -16.31 26.33 6.76
C HIS A 377 -16.00 27.78 7.12
N ASN A 378 -15.01 28.01 7.98
CA ASN A 378 -14.67 29.35 8.45
C ASN A 378 -14.33 30.31 7.30
N LEU A 379 -13.37 29.93 6.43
CA LEU A 379 -12.97 30.78 5.31
C LEU A 379 -14.10 30.93 4.27
N GLN A 380 -14.90 29.90 4.04
CA GLN A 380 -16.08 29.99 3.16
C GLN A 380 -17.07 31.05 3.66
N MET A 381 -17.29 31.12 4.98
CA MET A 381 -18.17 32.13 5.55
C MET A 381 -17.58 33.55 5.48
N ARG A 382 -16.25 33.69 5.62
CA ARG A 382 -15.54 34.97 5.45
C ARG A 382 -15.61 35.44 4.00
N LEU A 383 -15.39 34.56 3.02
CA LEU A 383 -15.55 34.88 1.60
C LEU A 383 -16.95 35.35 1.23
N LYS A 384 -18.00 34.76 1.80
CA LYS A 384 -19.40 35.21 1.59
C LYS A 384 -19.66 36.61 2.13
N LYS A 385 -18.96 37.03 3.17
CA LYS A 385 -19.08 38.36 3.79
C LYS A 385 -18.14 39.39 3.16
N SER A 386 -17.16 38.94 2.38
CA SER A 386 -16.21 39.83 1.71
C SER A 386 -16.91 40.75 0.71
N THR A 387 -16.55 42.02 0.72
CA THR A 387 -16.97 43.00 -0.28
C THR A 387 -16.21 42.87 -1.60
N VAL A 388 -15.08 42.15 -1.59
CA VAL A 388 -14.29 41.90 -2.78
C VAL A 388 -14.84 40.67 -3.50
N GLN A 389 -15.27 40.86 -4.73
CA GLN A 389 -15.75 39.78 -5.61
C GLN A 389 -14.78 39.60 -6.78
N ALA A 390 -13.60 39.00 -6.48
CA ALA A 390 -12.57 38.83 -7.46
C ALA A 390 -13.01 38.01 -8.70
N PHE A 391 -13.80 36.93 -8.45
CA PHE A 391 -14.28 36.06 -9.52
C PHE A 391 -15.75 35.65 -9.30
N PRO A 392 -16.73 36.52 -9.66
CA PRO A 392 -18.14 36.25 -9.45
C PRO A 392 -18.65 34.89 -9.96
N PRO A 393 -18.15 34.32 -11.10
CA PRO A 393 -18.59 33.01 -11.53
C PRO A 393 -18.27 31.87 -10.55
N LEU A 394 -17.21 31.98 -9.76
CA LEU A 394 -16.86 30.97 -8.74
C LEU A 394 -17.81 31.06 -7.52
N SER A 395 -18.18 32.24 -7.11
CA SER A 395 -19.05 32.47 -5.93
C SER A 395 -20.55 32.30 -6.23
N ARG A 396 -20.95 32.36 -7.52
CA ARG A 396 -22.35 32.29 -7.93
C ARG A 396 -23.01 30.94 -7.63
N HIS A 397 -22.27 29.85 -7.73
CA HIS A 397 -22.75 28.49 -7.53
C HIS A 397 -22.23 27.92 -6.22
N GLY A 398 -23.12 27.47 -5.31
CA GLY A 398 -22.77 27.01 -3.97
C GLY A 398 -21.69 25.94 -3.96
N ILE A 399 -21.79 24.94 -4.85
CA ILE A 399 -20.81 23.85 -4.97
C ILE A 399 -19.42 24.35 -5.41
N LEU A 400 -19.35 25.34 -6.31
CA LEU A 400 -18.08 25.91 -6.75
C LEU A 400 -17.47 26.77 -5.65
N SER A 401 -18.28 27.58 -4.97
CA SER A 401 -17.87 28.42 -3.84
C SER A 401 -17.32 27.56 -2.69
N GLU A 402 -17.98 26.43 -2.38
CA GLU A 402 -17.54 25.50 -1.35
C GLU A 402 -16.17 24.88 -1.70
N ARG A 403 -16.05 24.26 -2.88
CA ARG A 403 -14.80 23.63 -3.33
C ARG A 403 -13.65 24.62 -3.45
N PHE A 404 -13.95 25.81 -3.94
CA PHE A 404 -12.96 26.88 -4.01
C PHE A 404 -12.51 27.31 -2.61
N GLY A 405 -13.42 27.47 -1.67
CA GLY A 405 -13.12 27.79 -0.28
C GLY A 405 -12.23 26.73 0.38
N ASP A 406 -12.47 25.44 0.09
CA ASP A 406 -11.63 24.34 0.56
C ASP A 406 -10.18 24.50 0.06
N VAL A 407 -9.99 24.67 -1.26
CA VAL A 407 -8.67 24.83 -1.89
C VAL A 407 -7.95 26.06 -1.39
N LEU A 408 -8.68 27.21 -1.28
CA LEU A 408 -8.08 28.47 -0.84
C LEU A 408 -7.65 28.39 0.63
N THR A 409 -8.44 27.74 1.49
CA THR A 409 -8.06 27.55 2.90
C THR A 409 -6.77 26.78 3.03
N ASP A 410 -6.64 25.64 2.32
CA ASP A 410 -5.43 24.82 2.37
C ASP A 410 -4.24 25.52 1.72
N ALA A 411 -4.46 26.34 0.68
CA ALA A 411 -3.42 27.19 0.11
C ALA A 411 -2.89 28.21 1.12
N PHE A 412 -3.76 28.89 1.88
CA PHE A 412 -3.32 29.79 2.95
C PHE A 412 -2.56 29.04 4.05
N ARG A 413 -3.06 27.90 4.51
CA ARG A 413 -2.38 27.06 5.52
C ARG A 413 -0.98 26.69 5.09
N ALA A 414 -0.83 26.16 3.88
CA ALA A 414 0.45 25.77 3.33
C ALA A 414 1.40 26.96 3.16
N HIS A 415 0.87 28.08 2.66
CA HIS A 415 1.69 29.26 2.41
C HIS A 415 2.16 29.93 3.71
N ILE A 416 1.27 30.08 4.70
CA ILE A 416 1.63 30.64 6.02
C ILE A 416 2.72 29.76 6.69
N LEU A 417 2.60 28.46 6.64
CA LEU A 417 3.64 27.56 7.16
C LEU A 417 5.00 27.79 6.44
N ARG A 418 5.00 27.98 5.12
CA ARG A 418 6.23 28.33 4.37
C ARG A 418 6.83 29.66 4.82
N LEU A 419 6.02 30.67 5.01
CA LEU A 419 6.47 31.97 5.54
C LEU A 419 7.10 31.86 6.92
N LEU A 420 6.66 30.88 7.73
CA LEU A 420 7.13 30.63 9.08
C LEU A 420 8.29 29.62 9.14
N GLY A 421 8.92 29.33 8.00
CA GLY A 421 10.14 28.53 7.93
C GLY A 421 9.95 27.02 7.84
N TYR A 422 8.78 26.57 7.38
CA TYR A 422 8.54 25.17 7.06
C TYR A 422 8.67 24.92 5.54
N ARG A 423 9.26 23.79 5.19
CA ARG A 423 9.09 23.21 3.86
C ARG A 423 7.75 22.47 3.88
N VAL A 424 6.89 22.76 2.92
CA VAL A 424 5.51 22.25 2.89
C VAL A 424 5.23 21.54 1.58
N ASP A 425 4.70 20.34 1.68
CA ASP A 425 4.12 19.58 0.58
C ASP A 425 2.63 19.36 0.83
N VAL A 426 1.84 19.62 -0.20
CA VAL A 426 0.40 19.34 -0.21
C VAL A 426 0.16 18.15 -1.13
N MET A 427 -0.40 17.08 -0.60
CA MET A 427 -0.53 15.80 -1.31
C MET A 427 -1.88 15.14 -1.03
N GLU A 428 -2.22 14.10 -1.79
CA GLU A 428 -3.35 13.25 -1.47
C GLU A 428 -3.05 12.33 -0.28
N PHE A 429 -3.98 12.28 0.67
CA PHE A 429 -3.92 11.38 1.82
C PHE A 429 -4.38 9.96 1.46
N VAL A 430 -5.51 9.86 0.76
CA VAL A 430 -6.11 8.61 0.25
C VAL A 430 -6.64 8.83 -1.15
N GLY A 431 -6.85 7.76 -1.93
CA GLY A 431 -7.40 7.91 -3.27
C GLY A 431 -8.73 8.67 -3.28
N GLY A 432 -8.94 9.53 -4.28
CA GLY A 432 -10.11 10.40 -4.40
C GLY A 432 -11.46 9.68 -4.52
N GLU A 433 -11.45 8.34 -4.73
CA GLU A 433 -12.65 7.51 -4.71
C GLU A 433 -13.32 7.41 -3.32
N HIS A 434 -12.61 7.77 -2.24
CA HIS A 434 -13.12 7.65 -0.86
C HIS A 434 -13.67 8.96 -0.30
N THR A 435 -13.10 10.10 -0.68
CA THR A 435 -13.56 11.43 -0.25
C THR A 435 -13.04 12.52 -1.18
N PRO A 436 -13.83 13.54 -1.51
CA PRO A 436 -13.35 14.69 -2.27
C PRO A 436 -12.41 15.60 -1.45
N ARG A 437 -12.40 15.45 -0.11
CA ARG A 437 -11.53 16.18 0.82
C ARG A 437 -10.49 15.23 1.37
N ASN A 438 -9.45 15.03 0.59
CA ASN A 438 -8.38 14.07 0.88
C ASN A 438 -6.99 14.71 0.90
N THR A 439 -6.93 16.00 1.13
CA THR A 439 -5.67 16.75 1.23
C THR A 439 -4.93 16.38 2.51
N LEU A 440 -3.61 16.23 2.40
CA LEU A 440 -2.69 16.17 3.53
C LEU A 440 -1.61 17.24 3.34
N ILE A 441 -1.39 18.03 4.36
CA ILE A 441 -0.33 19.02 4.46
C ILE A 441 0.80 18.40 5.30
N ARG A 442 1.95 18.15 4.67
CA ARG A 442 3.17 17.72 5.32
C ARG A 442 4.08 18.92 5.48
N ALA A 443 4.48 19.23 6.71
CA ALA A 443 5.31 20.38 7.02
C ALA A 443 6.56 19.94 7.80
N ILE A 444 7.75 20.22 7.27
CA ILE A 444 9.05 19.96 7.90
C ILE A 444 9.71 21.30 8.19
N ARG A 445 10.04 21.56 9.45
CA ARG A 445 10.67 22.80 9.88
C ARG A 445 12.12 22.86 9.42
N THR A 446 12.43 23.78 8.54
CA THR A 446 13.78 24.00 8.01
C THR A 446 14.42 25.27 8.55
N ASN A 447 13.62 26.16 9.17
CA ASN A 447 14.00 27.52 9.59
C ASN A 447 14.49 28.40 8.43
N ALA A 448 14.17 28.04 7.19
CA ALA A 448 14.49 28.85 6.03
C ALA A 448 13.70 30.17 6.06
N LEU A 449 14.36 31.28 5.74
CA LEU A 449 13.68 32.56 5.58
C LEU A 449 12.86 32.56 4.30
N ALA A 450 11.64 33.07 4.38
CA ALA A 450 10.80 33.24 3.20
C ALA A 450 11.37 34.35 2.30
N SER A 451 11.27 34.15 1.00
CA SER A 451 11.72 35.15 0.02
C SER A 451 10.74 36.34 -0.04
N LYS A 452 11.20 37.45 -0.61
CA LYS A 452 10.33 38.62 -0.82
C LYS A 452 9.14 38.30 -1.69
N GLU A 453 9.34 37.48 -2.71
CA GLU A 453 8.26 37.02 -3.61
C GLU A 453 7.20 36.24 -2.85
N ALA A 454 7.57 35.40 -1.89
CA ALA A 454 6.62 34.66 -1.08
C ALA A 454 5.76 35.59 -0.20
N TRP A 455 6.33 36.67 0.30
CA TRP A 455 5.56 37.71 1.02
C TRP A 455 4.61 38.47 0.11
N GLU A 456 5.07 38.81 -1.09
CA GLU A 456 4.24 39.47 -2.13
C GLU A 456 3.07 38.55 -2.54
N GLU A 457 3.30 37.24 -2.70
CA GLU A 457 2.26 36.26 -2.98
C GLU A 457 1.20 36.22 -1.85
N TYR A 458 1.63 36.23 -0.60
CA TYR A 458 0.74 36.26 0.55
C TYR A 458 -0.13 37.51 0.58
N ASP A 459 0.48 38.70 0.41
CA ASP A 459 -0.22 39.98 0.38
C ASP A 459 -1.23 40.04 -0.79
N ASN A 460 -0.84 39.49 -1.95
CA ASN A 460 -1.71 39.40 -3.11
C ASN A 460 -2.89 38.44 -2.86
N MET A 461 -2.70 37.32 -2.19
CA MET A 461 -3.80 36.42 -1.81
C MET A 461 -4.79 37.14 -0.89
N MET A 462 -4.31 37.80 0.16
CA MET A 462 -5.14 38.58 1.09
C MET A 462 -5.94 39.66 0.38
N LYS A 463 -5.28 40.43 -0.46
CA LYS A 463 -5.88 41.55 -1.22
C LYS A 463 -6.89 41.06 -2.25
N THR A 464 -6.52 40.03 -3.03
CA THR A 464 -7.36 39.52 -4.13
C THR A 464 -8.69 38.97 -3.63
N TRP A 465 -8.68 38.29 -2.50
CA TRP A 465 -9.88 37.67 -1.96
C TRP A 465 -10.59 38.52 -0.90
N GLY A 466 -9.92 39.57 -0.41
CA GLY A 466 -10.45 40.47 0.60
C GLY A 466 -10.82 39.75 1.90
N VAL A 467 -10.02 38.74 2.28
CA VAL A 467 -10.24 37.95 3.49
C VAL A 467 -8.93 37.75 4.24
N GLU A 468 -8.98 37.80 5.55
CA GLU A 468 -7.92 37.35 6.45
C GLU A 468 -8.32 35.96 6.97
N PRO A 469 -7.55 34.88 6.74
CA PRO A 469 -7.88 33.58 7.27
C PRO A 469 -7.68 33.52 8.78
N PHE A 470 -8.44 32.67 9.48
CA PHE A 470 -8.34 32.50 10.94
C PHE A 470 -6.91 32.19 11.39
N LEU A 471 -6.18 31.37 10.63
CA LEU A 471 -4.78 31.04 10.91
C LEU A 471 -3.87 32.30 10.92
N ALA A 472 -4.09 33.25 10.00
CA ALA A 472 -3.33 34.49 9.96
C ALA A 472 -3.64 35.40 11.15
N GLU A 473 -4.89 35.46 11.58
CA GLU A 473 -5.29 36.19 12.77
C GLU A 473 -4.59 35.65 14.02
N GLU A 474 -4.58 34.32 14.20
CA GLU A 474 -3.96 33.65 15.34
C GLU A 474 -2.43 33.74 15.37
N LEU A 475 -1.78 33.72 14.20
CA LEU A 475 -0.32 33.79 14.05
C LEU A 475 0.19 35.18 13.66
N ARG A 476 -0.59 36.23 13.88
CA ARG A 476 -0.24 37.61 13.46
C ARG A 476 1.13 38.07 14.00
N GLY A 477 1.45 37.72 15.25
CA GLY A 477 2.75 38.04 15.88
C GLY A 477 3.88 37.32 15.20
N GLU A 478 3.75 36.02 15.03
CA GLU A 478 4.75 35.14 14.44
C GLU A 478 5.01 35.48 12.95
N ILE A 479 3.94 35.86 12.22
CA ILE A 479 4.03 36.31 10.83
C ILE A 479 4.78 37.65 10.75
N ALA A 480 4.46 38.61 11.64
CA ALA A 480 5.16 39.91 11.67
C ALA A 480 6.64 39.74 12.00
N GLU A 481 6.99 38.91 12.97
CA GLU A 481 8.38 38.61 13.31
C GLU A 481 9.13 37.91 12.16
N ALA A 482 8.49 36.94 11.48
CA ALA A 482 9.10 36.26 10.35
C ALA A 482 9.34 37.23 9.17
N ARG A 483 8.39 38.13 8.91
CA ARG A 483 8.52 39.15 7.87
C ARG A 483 9.69 40.12 8.20
N ALA A 484 9.78 40.60 9.45
CA ALA A 484 10.87 41.47 9.86
C ALA A 484 12.25 40.78 9.68
N ARG A 485 12.35 39.48 10.02
CA ARG A 485 13.58 38.72 9.83
C ARG A 485 13.96 38.52 8.37
N SER A 486 13.01 38.46 7.45
CA SER A 486 13.25 38.32 6.00
C SER A 486 13.56 39.65 5.32
N GLY A 487 13.36 40.79 5.99
CA GLY A 487 13.55 42.12 5.41
C GLY A 487 12.48 42.47 4.36
N ALA A 488 11.29 41.88 4.41
CA ALA A 488 10.22 42.03 3.42
C ALA A 488 9.09 42.97 3.91
#